data_dc28895d578686ff1b6ca72b336c174b
#
_entry.id   dc28895d578686ff1b6ca72b336c174b
#
_cell.length_a   1.000
_cell.length_b   1.000
_cell.length_c   1.000
_cell.angle_alpha   90.00
_cell.angle_beta   90.00
_cell.angle_gamma   90.00
#
_symmetry.space_group_name_H-M   'P 1'
#
loop_
_entity.id
_entity.type
_entity.pdbx_description
1 polymer ?
#
loop_
_entity_poly.entity_id
_entity_poly.type
_entity_poly.pdbx_seq_one_letter_code
_entity_poly.pdbx_strand_id
1 'polypeptide(L)'
;SSIAYKLLLDEYKNKIGIRNEQIQFNNNLIMKDYKDGCKIKVITYNPEKRGRILDRNGKVLAEDGKGYSVGLVKGKLNGENDYGQIAKYLETDVETLQKKMSASWINDDSFVPIKTVSEATKNDLINKNILGINGVKISTVSIRTYPYDKVASHIVGYVQNVNAEDLKKHKNEGYNSTSVIGRSGIEAVYEKQLRGSSSGKIDLVDKNDKV
;
A
#
# COMPACT_ATOMS: atom_id res chain seq x y z
N SER A 1 18.72 -36.76 32.57
CA SER A 1 18.76 -35.78 31.43
C SER A 1 18.92 -36.43 30.06
N SER A 2 19.56 -37.58 29.97
CA SER A 2 19.78 -38.33 28.71
C SER A 2 18.51 -38.92 28.08
N ILE A 3 17.57 -39.41 28.91
CA ILE A 3 16.32 -40.04 28.45
C ILE A 3 15.36 -39.00 27.86
N ALA A 4 15.23 -37.82 28.50
CA ALA A 4 14.36 -36.75 28.02
C ALA A 4 14.84 -36.20 26.67
N TYR A 5 16.15 -36.06 26.49
CA TYR A 5 16.75 -35.65 25.23
C TYR A 5 16.53 -36.67 24.10
N LYS A 6 16.60 -37.94 24.42
CA LYS A 6 16.37 -39.02 23.46
C LYS A 6 14.91 -39.12 23.02
N LEU A 7 13.96 -38.94 23.95
CA LEU A 7 12.52 -38.88 23.66
C LEU A 7 12.17 -37.67 22.81
N LEU A 8 12.74 -36.50 23.10
CA LEU A 8 12.59 -35.30 22.28
C LEU A 8 13.16 -35.47 20.87
N LEU A 9 14.32 -36.13 20.76
CA LEU A 9 14.96 -36.39 19.46
C LEU A 9 14.15 -37.40 18.63
N ASP A 10 13.58 -38.42 19.25
CA ASP A 10 12.75 -39.42 18.57
C ASP A 10 11.39 -38.82 18.17
N GLU A 11 10.79 -37.98 18.98
CA GLU A 11 9.61 -37.25 18.62
C GLU A 11 9.88 -36.27 17.47
N TYR A 12 11.04 -35.62 17.46
CA TYR A 12 11.47 -34.72 16.39
C TYR A 12 11.73 -35.49 15.09
N LYS A 13 12.42 -36.64 15.16
CA LYS A 13 12.68 -37.54 14.02
C LYS A 13 11.39 -38.07 13.40
N ASN A 14 10.41 -38.46 14.22
CA ASN A 14 9.09 -38.87 13.74
C ASN A 14 8.32 -37.78 13.05
N LYS A 15 8.46 -36.52 13.52
CA LYS A 15 7.85 -35.35 12.88
C LYS A 15 8.50 -34.97 11.57
N ILE A 16 9.82 -35.11 11.42
CA ILE A 16 10.56 -34.77 10.19
C ILE A 16 10.66 -35.92 9.20
N GLY A 17 10.10 -37.12 9.50
CA GLY A 17 10.09 -38.23 8.56
C GLY A 17 11.49 -38.72 8.17
N ILE A 18 12.37 -38.97 9.15
CA ILE A 18 13.69 -39.58 8.87
C ILE A 18 13.52 -41.05 8.66
N ARG A 19 13.82 -41.54 7.45
CA ARG A 19 13.94 -42.97 7.12
C ARG A 19 15.34 -43.27 6.57
N ASN A 20 15.96 -44.31 7.09
CA ASN A 20 17.30 -44.76 6.65
C ASN A 20 18.35 -43.65 6.62
N GLU A 21 18.38 -42.82 7.70
CA GLU A 21 19.31 -41.68 7.84
C GLU A 21 19.13 -40.55 6.81
N GLN A 22 18.08 -40.63 6.01
CA GLN A 22 17.73 -39.58 5.05
C GLN A 22 16.50 -38.81 5.53
N ILE A 23 16.54 -37.47 5.42
CA ILE A 23 15.40 -36.61 5.69
C ILE A 23 14.40 -36.73 4.53
N GLN A 24 13.21 -37.27 4.81
CA GLN A 24 12.10 -37.19 3.86
C GLN A 24 11.49 -35.83 3.94
N PHE A 25 11.77 -35.00 2.94
CA PHE A 25 11.18 -33.68 2.83
C PHE A 25 9.68 -33.82 2.56
N ASN A 26 8.88 -33.17 3.39
CA ASN A 26 7.49 -32.91 3.09
C ASN A 26 7.16 -31.44 3.46
N ASN A 27 6.08 -30.91 2.89
CA ASN A 27 5.72 -29.51 3.09
C ASN A 27 5.35 -29.16 4.54
N ASN A 28 4.98 -30.15 5.36
CA ASN A 28 4.69 -29.98 6.79
C ASN A 28 5.95 -29.68 7.63
N LEU A 29 7.14 -29.88 7.09
CA LEU A 29 8.39 -29.46 7.74
C LEU A 29 8.54 -27.94 7.76
N ILE A 30 7.94 -27.26 6.79
CA ILE A 30 7.97 -25.79 6.70
C ILE A 30 6.74 -25.20 7.38
N MET A 31 5.58 -25.82 7.14
CA MET A 31 4.30 -25.34 7.69
C MET A 31 3.50 -26.52 8.27
N LYS A 32 3.35 -26.52 9.60
CA LYS A 32 2.75 -27.61 10.37
C LYS A 32 1.38 -28.06 9.88
N ASP A 33 0.59 -27.11 9.38
CA ASP A 33 -0.80 -27.31 8.96
C ASP A 33 -0.97 -27.47 7.44
N TYR A 34 0.15 -27.67 6.71
CA TYR A 34 0.10 -27.86 5.26
C TYR A 34 -0.62 -29.18 4.92
N LYS A 35 -1.64 -29.09 4.08
CA LYS A 35 -2.34 -30.22 3.46
C LYS A 35 -2.15 -30.20 1.95
N ASP A 36 -2.14 -31.36 1.33
CA ASP A 36 -2.02 -31.46 -0.12
C ASP A 36 -3.13 -30.67 -0.82
N GLY A 37 -2.72 -29.76 -1.70
CA GLY A 37 -3.62 -28.86 -2.42
C GLY A 37 -3.82 -27.49 -1.78
N CYS A 38 -3.23 -27.23 -0.60
CA CYS A 38 -3.15 -25.87 -0.05
C CYS A 38 -2.19 -24.99 -0.85
N LYS A 39 -2.52 -23.70 -0.92
CA LYS A 39 -1.65 -22.67 -1.51
C LYS A 39 -1.12 -21.76 -0.41
N ILE A 40 0.10 -21.29 -0.61
CA ILE A 40 0.70 -20.27 0.25
C ILE A 40 0.27 -18.91 -0.28
N LYS A 41 -0.46 -18.15 0.54
CA LYS A 41 -0.87 -16.77 0.23
C LYS A 41 -0.07 -15.81 1.11
N VAL A 42 0.72 -14.97 0.47
CA VAL A 42 1.44 -13.90 1.16
C VAL A 42 0.54 -12.66 1.14
N ILE A 43 0.08 -12.25 2.30
CA ILE A 43 -0.71 -11.02 2.47
C ILE A 43 0.24 -9.96 3.00
N THR A 44 0.60 -9.03 2.16
CA THR A 44 1.41 -7.87 2.56
C THR A 44 0.47 -6.81 3.12
N TYR A 45 0.65 -6.44 4.37
CA TYR A 45 -0.03 -5.29 4.94
C TYR A 45 0.64 -4.01 4.47
N ASN A 46 -0.13 -2.95 4.41
CA ASN A 46 0.40 -1.63 4.12
C ASN A 46 1.61 -1.34 5.03
N PRO A 47 2.65 -0.68 4.51
CA PRO A 47 3.80 -0.31 5.32
C PRO A 47 3.35 0.45 6.55
N GLU A 48 4.07 0.28 7.64
CA GLU A 48 3.92 1.11 8.82
C GLU A 48 3.98 2.59 8.40
N LYS A 49 3.34 3.45 9.20
CA LYS A 49 3.38 4.89 8.95
C LYS A 49 4.82 5.34 8.78
N ARG A 50 5.05 6.20 7.80
CA ARG A 50 6.36 6.81 7.60
C ARG A 50 6.77 7.60 8.85
N GLY A 51 8.03 7.48 9.27
CA GLY A 51 8.57 8.14 10.45
C GLY A 51 8.35 9.65 10.41
N ARG A 52 8.06 10.25 11.56
CA ARG A 52 7.92 11.71 11.70
C ARG A 52 9.28 12.39 11.63
N ILE A 53 9.32 13.58 11.07
CA ILE A 53 10.46 14.49 11.16
C ILE A 53 10.10 15.58 12.15
N LEU A 54 10.92 15.74 13.17
CA LEU A 54 10.70 16.70 14.24
C LEU A 54 11.84 17.72 14.27
N ASP A 55 11.57 18.92 14.76
CA ASP A 55 12.61 19.89 15.10
C ASP A 55 13.25 19.54 16.46
N ARG A 56 14.26 20.31 16.87
CA ARG A 56 14.96 20.14 18.16
C ARG A 56 14.07 20.28 19.40
N ASN A 57 12.91 20.91 19.24
CA ASN A 57 11.93 21.14 20.31
C ASN A 57 10.79 20.10 20.27
N GLY A 58 10.86 19.11 19.39
CA GLY A 58 9.82 18.08 19.22
C GLY A 58 8.63 18.53 18.38
N LYS A 59 8.68 19.70 17.71
CA LYS A 59 7.62 20.13 16.81
C LYS A 59 7.67 19.34 15.52
N VAL A 60 6.50 18.94 15.01
CA VAL A 60 6.36 18.14 13.80
C VAL A 60 6.66 19.01 12.57
N LEU A 61 7.66 18.61 11.80
CA LEU A 61 8.01 19.19 10.49
C LEU A 61 7.42 18.39 9.33
N ALA A 62 7.32 17.06 9.49
CA ALA A 62 6.63 16.17 8.55
C ALA A 62 6.05 14.96 9.27
N GLU A 63 4.81 14.59 8.93
CA GLU A 63 4.14 13.38 9.44
C GLU A 63 3.10 12.88 8.44
N ASP A 64 2.65 11.64 8.65
CA ASP A 64 1.55 11.08 7.90
C ASP A 64 0.23 11.58 8.48
N GLY A 65 -0.52 12.28 7.65
CA GLY A 65 -1.84 12.82 7.95
C GLY A 65 -2.95 12.14 7.15
N LYS A 66 -4.16 12.63 7.34
CA LYS A 66 -5.34 12.20 6.57
C LYS A 66 -5.49 13.07 5.32
N GLY A 67 -5.61 12.42 4.18
CA GLY A 67 -6.04 13.03 2.93
C GLY A 67 -7.26 12.33 2.37
N TYR A 68 -7.79 12.85 1.29
CA TYR A 68 -8.98 12.31 0.65
C TYR A 68 -8.73 12.14 -0.83
N SER A 69 -8.83 10.90 -1.30
CA SER A 69 -8.72 10.58 -2.72
C SER A 69 -10.11 10.68 -3.35
N VAL A 70 -10.28 11.64 -4.24
CA VAL A 70 -11.45 11.72 -5.12
C VAL A 70 -11.17 10.89 -6.35
N GLY A 71 -12.01 9.92 -6.61
CA GLY A 71 -11.85 9.00 -7.71
C GLY A 71 -13.17 8.61 -8.33
N LEU A 72 -13.08 7.84 -9.41
CA LEU A 72 -14.19 7.45 -10.26
C LEU A 72 -14.36 5.93 -10.30
N VAL A 73 -15.61 5.48 -10.42
CA VAL A 73 -15.97 4.09 -10.69
C VAL A 73 -16.54 4.04 -12.11
N LYS A 74 -15.82 3.38 -13.03
CA LYS A 74 -16.06 3.41 -14.47
C LYS A 74 -17.50 3.06 -14.86
N GLY A 75 -18.00 1.94 -14.39
CA GLY A 75 -19.33 1.44 -14.75
C GLY A 75 -20.51 2.24 -14.19
N LYS A 76 -20.25 3.29 -13.39
CA LYS A 76 -21.29 4.15 -12.80
C LYS A 76 -21.38 5.52 -13.45
N LEU A 77 -20.49 5.83 -14.38
CA LEU A 77 -20.48 7.12 -15.10
C LEU A 77 -21.50 7.10 -16.25
N ASN A 78 -22.24 8.18 -16.42
CA ASN A 78 -23.26 8.34 -17.47
C ASN A 78 -22.70 8.97 -18.77
N GLY A 79 -21.44 8.74 -19.10
CA GLY A 79 -20.85 9.18 -20.36
C GLY A 79 -20.11 10.54 -20.27
N GLU A 80 -20.01 11.22 -21.41
CA GLU A 80 -19.14 12.40 -21.58
C GLU A 80 -19.55 13.61 -20.72
N ASN A 81 -20.83 13.78 -20.43
CA ASN A 81 -21.31 14.86 -19.57
C ASN A 81 -20.72 14.80 -18.16
N ASP A 82 -20.61 13.61 -17.59
CA ASP A 82 -20.05 13.44 -16.26
C ASP A 82 -18.56 13.79 -16.24
N TYR A 83 -17.80 13.39 -17.28
CA TYR A 83 -16.39 13.76 -17.40
C TYR A 83 -16.19 15.27 -17.46
N GLY A 84 -17.04 16.02 -18.18
CA GLY A 84 -16.96 17.48 -18.26
C GLY A 84 -17.20 18.16 -16.91
N GLN A 85 -18.20 17.69 -16.16
CA GLN A 85 -18.47 18.22 -14.82
C GLN A 85 -17.35 17.89 -13.83
N ILE A 86 -16.88 16.64 -13.80
CA ILE A 86 -15.79 16.18 -12.92
C ILE A 86 -14.50 16.95 -13.22
N ALA A 87 -14.17 17.15 -14.50
CA ALA A 87 -13.01 17.90 -14.93
C ALA A 87 -13.01 19.33 -14.35
N LYS A 88 -14.16 19.98 -14.39
CA LYS A 88 -14.36 21.33 -13.83
C LYS A 88 -14.21 21.35 -12.31
N TYR A 89 -14.78 20.38 -11.60
CA TYR A 89 -14.67 20.29 -10.13
C TYR A 89 -13.26 19.99 -9.65
N LEU A 90 -12.55 19.14 -10.37
CA LEU A 90 -11.19 18.69 -10.00
C LEU A 90 -10.08 19.52 -10.64
N GLU A 91 -10.42 20.55 -11.42
CA GLU A 91 -9.45 21.41 -12.12
C GLU A 91 -8.49 20.56 -12.97
N THR A 92 -9.03 19.67 -13.77
CA THR A 92 -8.31 18.80 -14.69
C THR A 92 -8.96 18.84 -16.07
N ASP A 93 -8.36 18.22 -17.06
CA ASP A 93 -8.94 18.12 -18.39
C ASP A 93 -9.66 16.77 -18.61
N VAL A 94 -10.64 16.78 -19.49
CA VAL A 94 -11.45 15.59 -19.81
C VAL A 94 -10.60 14.50 -20.46
N GLU A 95 -9.64 14.87 -21.29
CA GLU A 95 -8.77 13.92 -21.99
C GLU A 95 -7.91 13.11 -20.99
N THR A 96 -7.35 13.79 -19.98
CA THR A 96 -6.60 13.13 -18.91
C THR A 96 -7.48 12.17 -18.10
N LEU A 97 -8.74 12.54 -17.82
CA LEU A 97 -9.69 11.65 -17.15
C LEU A 97 -9.99 10.41 -18.01
N GLN A 98 -10.35 10.61 -19.26
CA GLN A 98 -10.66 9.51 -20.20
C GLN A 98 -9.45 8.58 -20.37
N LYS A 99 -8.25 9.12 -20.54
CA LYS A 99 -7.01 8.36 -20.64
C LYS A 99 -6.75 7.50 -19.39
N LYS A 100 -6.96 8.06 -18.20
CA LYS A 100 -6.85 7.27 -16.96
C LYS A 100 -7.89 6.16 -16.89
N MET A 101 -9.12 6.43 -17.31
CA MET A 101 -10.24 5.48 -17.25
C MET A 101 -10.21 4.42 -18.37
N SER A 102 -9.42 4.60 -19.42
CA SER A 102 -9.27 3.65 -20.54
C SER A 102 -8.16 2.61 -20.33
N ALA A 103 -7.44 2.64 -19.23
CA ALA A 103 -6.37 1.69 -18.96
C ALA A 103 -6.91 0.24 -18.88
N SER A 104 -6.20 -0.69 -19.49
CA SER A 104 -6.64 -2.09 -19.71
C SER A 104 -6.92 -2.90 -18.44
N TRP A 105 -6.37 -2.47 -17.30
CA TRP A 105 -6.58 -3.12 -16.00
C TRP A 105 -7.82 -2.62 -15.24
N ILE A 106 -8.54 -1.59 -15.78
CA ILE A 106 -9.69 -0.98 -15.10
C ILE A 106 -10.97 -1.69 -15.55
N ASN A 107 -11.62 -2.36 -14.62
CA ASN A 107 -12.95 -2.93 -14.77
C ASN A 107 -14.04 -1.92 -14.36
N ASP A 108 -15.29 -2.20 -14.69
CA ASP A 108 -16.42 -1.31 -14.39
C ASP A 108 -16.61 -0.99 -12.91
N ASP A 109 -16.28 -1.93 -12.01
CA ASP A 109 -16.34 -1.73 -10.56
C ASP A 109 -15.04 -1.14 -9.95
N SER A 110 -14.02 -0.92 -10.76
CA SER A 110 -12.73 -0.42 -10.28
C SER A 110 -12.83 1.03 -9.84
N PHE A 111 -12.34 1.31 -8.62
CA PHE A 111 -12.12 2.68 -8.17
C PHE A 111 -10.81 3.21 -8.74
N VAL A 112 -10.88 4.26 -9.53
CA VAL A 112 -9.73 4.94 -10.13
C VAL A 112 -9.47 6.26 -9.43
N PRO A 113 -8.38 6.40 -8.65
CA PRO A 113 -8.06 7.66 -7.97
C PRO A 113 -7.66 8.73 -8.99
N ILE A 114 -8.30 9.89 -8.94
CA ILE A 114 -8.02 11.01 -9.84
C ILE A 114 -7.16 12.08 -9.17
N LYS A 115 -7.61 12.60 -8.02
CA LYS A 115 -6.93 13.68 -7.30
C LYS A 115 -7.00 13.44 -5.79
N THR A 116 -5.89 13.67 -5.11
CA THR A 116 -5.86 13.66 -3.64
C THR A 116 -5.99 15.10 -3.14
N VAL A 117 -6.89 15.32 -2.20
CA VAL A 117 -7.26 16.63 -1.69
C VAL A 117 -7.19 16.68 -0.17
N SER A 118 -7.08 17.90 0.38
CA SER A 118 -7.21 18.17 1.81
C SER A 118 -8.65 18.01 2.30
N GLU A 119 -8.83 18.00 3.62
CA GLU A 119 -10.18 17.98 4.21
C GLU A 119 -11.01 19.23 3.84
N ALA A 120 -10.39 20.39 3.84
CA ALA A 120 -11.06 21.63 3.44
C ALA A 120 -11.56 21.58 1.99
N THR A 121 -10.70 21.14 1.06
CA THR A 121 -11.06 20.97 -0.35
C THR A 121 -12.12 19.89 -0.54
N LYS A 122 -12.04 18.77 0.20
CA LYS A 122 -13.08 17.73 0.18
C LYS A 122 -14.44 18.30 0.57
N ASN A 123 -14.50 19.09 1.67
CA ASN A 123 -15.74 19.67 2.14
C ASN A 123 -16.31 20.68 1.12
N ASP A 124 -15.46 21.49 0.49
CA ASP A 124 -15.87 22.40 -0.60
C ASP A 124 -16.45 21.62 -1.79
N LEU A 125 -15.82 20.55 -2.22
CA LEU A 125 -16.31 19.70 -3.30
C LEU A 125 -17.66 19.04 -2.95
N ILE A 126 -17.83 18.59 -1.70
CA ILE A 126 -19.10 18.04 -1.23
C ILE A 126 -20.19 19.11 -1.23
N ASN A 127 -19.90 20.29 -0.74
CA ASN A 127 -20.83 21.45 -0.75
C ASN A 127 -21.24 21.85 -2.18
N LYS A 128 -20.34 21.71 -3.14
CA LYS A 128 -20.59 21.89 -4.58
C LYS A 128 -21.31 20.71 -5.23
N ASN A 129 -21.73 19.73 -4.44
CA ASN A 129 -22.47 18.54 -4.87
C ASN A 129 -21.73 17.60 -5.84
N ILE A 130 -20.41 17.46 -5.71
CA ILE A 130 -19.63 16.55 -6.55
C ILE A 130 -20.09 15.08 -6.41
N LEU A 131 -20.58 14.69 -5.24
CA LEU A 131 -21.11 13.34 -4.97
C LEU A 131 -22.47 13.09 -5.63
N GLY A 132 -23.14 14.13 -6.14
CA GLY A 132 -24.35 13.99 -6.96
C GLY A 132 -24.07 13.45 -8.37
N ILE A 133 -22.80 13.44 -8.79
CA ILE A 133 -22.38 12.82 -10.06
C ILE A 133 -22.19 11.32 -9.82
N ASN A 134 -22.93 10.51 -10.57
CA ASN A 134 -22.81 9.05 -10.48
C ASN A 134 -21.37 8.60 -10.74
N GLY A 135 -20.90 7.64 -9.94
CA GLY A 135 -19.56 7.10 -10.10
C GLY A 135 -18.45 7.89 -9.40
N VAL A 136 -18.70 9.10 -8.89
CA VAL A 136 -17.74 9.81 -8.04
C VAL A 136 -17.72 9.19 -6.64
N LYS A 137 -16.52 8.92 -6.13
CA LYS A 137 -16.31 8.37 -4.79
C LYS A 137 -15.15 9.07 -4.11
N ILE A 138 -15.29 9.29 -2.82
CA ILE A 138 -14.21 9.85 -1.97
C ILE A 138 -13.81 8.78 -0.97
N SER A 139 -12.51 8.48 -0.90
CA SER A 139 -11.93 7.55 0.07
C SER A 139 -10.84 8.24 0.89
N THR A 140 -10.74 7.87 2.17
CA THR A 140 -9.66 8.36 3.03
C THR A 140 -8.36 7.68 2.65
N VAL A 141 -7.29 8.45 2.52
CA VAL A 141 -5.95 7.97 2.23
C VAL A 141 -4.95 8.59 3.20
N SER A 142 -3.84 7.92 3.44
CA SER A 142 -2.72 8.52 4.15
C SER A 142 -1.93 9.39 3.19
N ILE A 143 -1.62 10.61 3.61
CA ILE A 143 -0.76 11.54 2.85
C ILE A 143 0.33 12.08 3.76
N ARG A 144 1.47 12.42 3.17
CA ARG A 144 2.52 13.12 3.89
C ARG A 144 2.15 14.59 4.03
N THR A 145 2.15 15.10 5.25
CA THR A 145 1.81 16.49 5.57
C THR A 145 3.02 17.22 6.11
N TYR A 146 3.12 18.49 5.76
CA TYR A 146 4.22 19.39 6.13
C TYR A 146 3.63 20.65 6.76
N PRO A 147 3.42 20.71 8.09
CA PRO A 147 2.73 21.82 8.75
C PRO A 147 3.37 23.19 8.51
N TYR A 148 4.68 23.21 8.22
CA TYR A 148 5.46 24.43 7.97
C TYR A 148 5.98 24.51 6.53
N ASP A 149 5.18 24.12 5.57
CA ASP A 149 5.50 23.93 4.16
C ASP A 149 6.39 25.05 3.56
N LYS A 150 6.06 26.32 3.80
CA LYS A 150 6.80 27.46 3.26
C LYS A 150 8.14 27.75 3.94
N VAL A 151 8.33 27.30 5.19
CA VAL A 151 9.51 27.69 6.00
C VAL A 151 10.59 26.61 5.99
N ALA A 152 10.22 25.34 5.95
CA ALA A 152 11.14 24.22 6.09
C ALA A 152 11.28 23.34 4.83
N SER A 153 10.59 23.66 3.76
CA SER A 153 10.49 22.81 2.55
C SER A 153 11.86 22.48 1.93
N HIS A 154 12.79 23.42 1.93
CA HIS A 154 14.14 23.19 1.38
C HIS A 154 14.98 22.22 2.20
N ILE A 155 14.75 22.17 3.52
CA ILE A 155 15.48 21.29 4.44
C ILE A 155 14.79 19.94 4.53
N VAL A 156 13.49 19.94 4.78
CA VAL A 156 12.68 18.73 4.97
C VAL A 156 12.54 17.95 3.67
N GLY A 157 12.36 18.64 2.57
CA GLY A 157 12.12 18.04 1.26
C GLY A 157 10.67 17.58 1.11
N TYR A 158 10.47 16.63 0.21
CA TYR A 158 9.14 16.06 -0.07
C TYR A 158 9.21 14.60 -0.50
N VAL A 159 8.08 13.92 -0.41
CA VAL A 159 7.90 12.56 -0.91
C VAL A 159 7.06 12.54 -2.19
N GLN A 160 7.23 11.52 -3.00
CA GLN A 160 6.46 11.28 -4.20
C GLN A 160 6.20 9.79 -4.39
N ASN A 161 5.15 9.43 -5.11
CA ASN A 161 4.92 8.03 -5.46
C ASN A 161 6.10 7.47 -6.26
N VAL A 162 6.43 6.21 -6.00
CA VAL A 162 7.47 5.50 -6.77
C VAL A 162 7.03 5.37 -8.24
N ASN A 163 8.00 5.47 -9.13
CA ASN A 163 7.81 5.22 -10.56
C ASN A 163 8.45 3.88 -10.96
N ALA A 164 8.37 3.53 -12.24
CA ALA A 164 8.92 2.28 -12.75
C ALA A 164 10.46 2.19 -12.62
N GLU A 165 11.17 3.32 -12.67
CA GLU A 165 12.62 3.38 -12.49
C GLU A 165 13.01 3.17 -11.03
N ASP A 166 12.26 3.78 -10.10
CA ASP A 166 12.45 3.58 -8.67
C ASP A 166 12.28 2.10 -8.30
N LEU A 167 11.22 1.45 -8.81
CA LEU A 167 10.97 0.02 -8.57
C LEU A 167 12.10 -0.86 -9.10
N LYS A 168 12.68 -0.51 -10.23
CA LYS A 168 13.86 -1.23 -10.77
C LYS A 168 15.10 -1.02 -9.91
N LYS A 169 15.35 0.23 -9.50
CA LYS A 169 16.51 0.61 -8.68
C LYS A 169 16.49 0.00 -7.29
N HIS A 170 15.29 -0.09 -6.69
CA HIS A 170 15.07 -0.55 -5.31
C HIS A 170 14.37 -1.92 -5.26
N LYS A 171 14.61 -2.79 -6.25
CA LYS A 171 13.90 -4.06 -6.45
C LYS A 171 13.82 -4.97 -5.23
N ASN A 172 14.82 -4.95 -4.35
CA ASN A 172 14.90 -5.82 -3.17
C ASN A 172 14.62 -5.09 -1.86
N GLU A 173 14.14 -3.87 -1.92
CA GLU A 173 13.94 -3.02 -0.75
C GLU A 173 12.48 -2.95 -0.28
N GLY A 174 11.59 -3.74 -0.86
CA GLY A 174 10.19 -3.86 -0.45
C GLY A 174 9.26 -2.75 -0.95
N TYR A 175 9.69 -1.96 -1.94
CA TYR A 175 8.80 -0.99 -2.60
C TYR A 175 7.80 -1.68 -3.52
N ASN A 176 6.60 -1.12 -3.58
CA ASN A 176 5.53 -1.51 -4.50
C ASN A 176 4.96 -0.26 -5.21
N SER A 177 4.02 -0.45 -6.12
CA SER A 177 3.44 0.65 -6.92
C SER A 177 2.67 1.70 -6.12
N THR A 178 2.33 1.42 -4.87
CA THR A 178 1.64 2.35 -3.97
C THR A 178 2.56 3.02 -2.96
N SER A 179 3.84 2.63 -2.94
CA SER A 179 4.83 3.20 -2.03
C SER A 179 5.16 4.64 -2.38
N VAL A 180 5.61 5.39 -1.39
CA VAL A 180 6.18 6.74 -1.56
C VAL A 180 7.68 6.72 -1.25
N ILE A 181 8.43 7.60 -1.89
CA ILE A 181 9.87 7.74 -1.71
C ILE A 181 10.25 9.21 -1.54
N GLY A 182 11.19 9.52 -0.66
CA GLY A 182 11.74 10.86 -0.48
C GLY A 182 12.53 11.32 -1.72
N ARG A 183 12.22 12.50 -2.22
CA ARG A 183 12.87 13.06 -3.43
C ARG A 183 13.95 14.07 -3.13
N SER A 184 13.85 14.77 -2.02
CA SER A 184 14.82 15.79 -1.62
C SER A 184 14.90 15.94 -0.11
N GLY A 185 15.88 16.71 0.36
CA GLY A 185 16.05 17.08 1.77
C GLY A 185 16.20 15.88 2.70
N ILE A 186 15.75 16.06 3.95
CA ILE A 186 15.78 15.02 4.98
C ILE A 186 14.96 13.79 4.55
N GLU A 187 13.83 14.00 3.86
CA GLU A 187 13.00 12.90 3.35
C GLU A 187 13.77 11.94 2.44
N ALA A 188 14.68 12.45 1.60
CA ALA A 188 15.49 11.62 0.72
C ALA A 188 16.72 11.04 1.44
N VAL A 189 17.42 11.85 2.22
CA VAL A 189 18.67 11.44 2.91
C VAL A 189 18.39 10.34 3.93
N TYR A 190 17.27 10.43 4.65
CA TYR A 190 16.87 9.48 5.68
C TYR A 190 15.75 8.54 5.22
N GLU A 191 15.62 8.33 3.91
CA GLU A 191 14.58 7.48 3.32
C GLU A 191 14.50 6.11 3.99
N LYS A 192 15.65 5.46 4.16
CA LYS A 192 15.75 4.11 4.74
C LYS A 192 15.22 4.04 6.17
N GLN A 193 15.41 5.09 6.96
CA GLN A 193 14.95 5.18 8.35
C GLN A 193 13.49 5.61 8.42
N LEU A 194 13.06 6.48 7.53
CA LEU A 194 11.73 7.08 7.55
C LEU A 194 10.64 6.18 6.95
N ARG A 195 10.96 5.40 5.93
CA ARG A 195 9.94 4.65 5.15
C ARG A 195 9.17 3.60 5.93
N GLY A 196 9.65 3.18 7.09
CA GLY A 196 9.09 2.04 7.82
C GLY A 196 9.40 0.70 7.16
N SER A 197 8.93 -0.36 7.76
CA SER A 197 9.03 -1.73 7.22
C SER A 197 7.64 -2.26 6.88
N SER A 198 7.52 -2.95 5.74
CA SER A 198 6.28 -3.65 5.42
C SER A 198 6.16 -4.88 6.30
N SER A 199 5.03 -5.04 6.97
CA SER A 199 4.68 -6.29 7.63
C SER A 199 3.87 -7.18 6.68
N GLY A 200 4.00 -8.49 6.84
CA GLY A 200 3.26 -9.44 6.04
C GLY A 200 2.83 -10.64 6.87
N LYS A 201 1.75 -11.26 6.47
CA LYS A 201 1.25 -12.52 7.00
C LYS A 201 1.32 -13.57 5.89
N ILE A 202 1.77 -14.75 6.24
CA ILE A 202 1.78 -15.90 5.34
C ILE A 202 0.64 -16.81 5.80
N ASP A 203 -0.38 -16.94 4.97
CA ASP A 203 -1.51 -17.82 5.24
C ASP A 203 -1.45 -19.06 4.33
N LEU A 204 -1.81 -20.21 4.91
CA LEU A 204 -2.16 -21.39 4.14
C LEU A 204 -3.64 -21.29 3.80
N VAL A 205 -3.96 -21.32 2.52
CA VAL A 205 -5.34 -21.29 2.05
C VAL A 205 -5.68 -22.57 1.30
N ASP A 206 -6.91 -23.03 1.44
CA ASP A 206 -7.41 -24.18 0.69
C ASP A 206 -7.65 -23.83 -0.81
N LYS A 207 -8.20 -24.77 -1.57
CA LYS A 207 -8.53 -24.58 -2.98
C LYS A 207 -9.55 -23.46 -3.23
N ASN A 208 -10.29 -23.05 -2.20
CA ASN A 208 -11.34 -22.04 -2.23
C ASN A 208 -10.89 -20.71 -1.58
N ASP A 209 -9.58 -20.52 -1.38
CA ASP A 209 -8.99 -19.33 -0.73
C ASP A 209 -9.44 -19.11 0.75
N LYS A 210 -9.90 -20.18 1.44
CA LYS A 210 -10.16 -20.16 2.87
C LYS A 210 -8.89 -20.45 3.67
N VAL A 211 -8.64 -19.65 4.71
CA VAL A 211 -7.57 -19.83 5.71
C VAL A 211 -7.93 -20.94 6.68
#